data_632ae1151e8cddd59d930e8ecb0e2fa1
#
_entry.id   632ae1151e8cddd59d930e8ecb0e2fa1
#
_cell.length_a   1.000
_cell.length_b   1.000
_cell.length_c   1.000
_cell.angle_alpha   90.00
_cell.angle_beta   90.00
_cell.angle_gamma   90.00
#
_symmetry.space_group_name_H-M   'P 1'
#
loop_
_entity.id
_entity.type
_entity.pdbx_description
1 polymer ?
#
loop_
_entity_poly.entity_id
_entity_poly.type
_entity_poly.pdbx_seq_one_letter_code
_entity_poly.pdbx_strand_id
1 'polypeptide(L)'
;MAKTKKPNILVIWGDDIGISNLSCYSQGLMGYRTPNIDRLAKEGMLFTDSYGEQSCTAGRSSFITGQSVYRTGLSKVGIPAAPQGMMDSIVTIAQLLKDQGYATGQFGKNHQGDRDEHLPTMHGFDEFLGNLYHLNAEEEPENRDYPGDVKLANGKTFRETFGPRGVLNCKADGKGGQTCTDTGPLTKKRMETIDDETLAAAKDFIKRQHSAGKPFFTWWNATRMHFRTHVKKEHTGISGPSGD
;
A
#
# COMPACT_ATOMS: atom_id res chain seq x y z
N MET A 1 10.93 19.54 -32.98
CA MET A 1 9.90 19.55 -31.92
C MET A 1 10.60 19.43 -30.58
N ALA A 2 10.36 20.34 -29.63
CA ALA A 2 10.92 20.24 -28.30
C ALA A 2 10.34 18.97 -27.66
N LYS A 3 11.20 18.07 -27.12
CA LYS A 3 10.75 16.91 -26.33
C LYS A 3 9.98 17.44 -25.12
N THR A 4 8.69 17.25 -25.11
CA THR A 4 7.87 17.56 -23.93
C THR A 4 8.42 16.76 -22.74
N LYS A 5 8.77 17.45 -21.66
CA LYS A 5 9.27 16.81 -20.44
C LYS A 5 8.15 15.93 -19.87
N LYS A 6 8.44 14.64 -19.67
CA LYS A 6 7.48 13.71 -19.06
C LYS A 6 7.14 14.16 -17.63
N PRO A 7 5.86 14.22 -17.22
CA PRO A 7 5.49 14.62 -15.88
C PRO A 7 5.91 13.55 -14.85
N ASN A 8 6.23 13.97 -13.65
CA ASN A 8 6.30 13.06 -12.50
C ASN A 8 4.89 12.69 -12.05
N ILE A 9 4.72 11.46 -11.59
CA ILE A 9 3.43 10.93 -11.15
C ILE A 9 3.58 10.46 -9.70
N LEU A 10 2.83 11.11 -8.80
CA LEU A 10 2.72 10.71 -7.41
C LEU A 10 1.27 10.36 -7.12
N VAL A 11 1.02 9.14 -6.68
CA VAL A 11 -0.28 8.68 -6.23
C VAL A 11 -0.21 8.40 -4.73
N ILE A 12 -1.17 8.94 -3.99
CA ILE A 12 -1.28 8.77 -2.54
C ILE A 12 -2.62 8.11 -2.24
N TRP A 13 -2.56 7.00 -1.53
CA TRP A 13 -3.74 6.26 -1.07
C TRP A 13 -3.78 6.19 0.44
N GLY A 14 -4.99 6.39 0.99
CA GLY A 14 -5.34 5.96 2.34
C GLY A 14 -5.95 4.56 2.32
N ASP A 15 -6.15 3.99 3.48
CA ASP A 15 -6.78 2.69 3.67
C ASP A 15 -8.04 2.86 4.54
N ASP A 16 -9.20 2.49 4.01
CA ASP A 16 -10.52 2.68 4.65
C ASP A 16 -10.85 4.14 5.03
N ILE A 17 -10.39 5.09 4.23
CA ILE A 17 -10.75 6.50 4.39
C ILE A 17 -12.05 6.77 3.64
N GLY A 18 -13.10 7.07 4.40
CA GLY A 18 -14.40 7.46 3.83
C GLY A 18 -14.42 8.91 3.36
N ILE A 19 -15.36 9.23 2.48
CA ILE A 19 -15.58 10.60 1.98
C ILE A 19 -15.81 11.61 3.12
N SER A 20 -16.47 11.20 4.20
CA SER A 20 -16.72 12.02 5.38
C SER A 20 -15.47 12.33 6.22
N ASN A 21 -14.40 11.54 6.07
CA ASN A 21 -13.13 11.77 6.77
C ASN A 21 -12.29 12.89 6.14
N LEU A 22 -12.62 13.33 4.93
CA LEU A 22 -11.91 14.37 4.21
C LEU A 22 -12.68 15.69 4.30
N SER A 23 -12.07 16.72 4.90
CA SER A 23 -12.77 18.00 5.12
C SER A 23 -13.11 18.74 3.82
N CYS A 24 -12.40 18.48 2.72
CA CYS A 24 -12.78 19.03 1.40
C CYS A 24 -14.12 18.50 0.87
N TYR A 25 -14.58 17.33 1.34
CA TYR A 25 -15.89 16.79 1.01
C TYR A 25 -16.93 17.05 2.11
N SER A 26 -16.56 16.78 3.37
CA SER A 26 -17.48 16.86 4.51
C SER A 26 -17.63 18.26 5.09
N GLN A 27 -16.78 19.21 4.67
CA GLN A 27 -16.72 20.58 5.23
C GLN A 27 -16.58 20.60 6.76
N GLY A 28 -15.95 19.57 7.32
CA GLY A 28 -15.73 19.43 8.75
C GLY A 28 -16.92 18.86 9.54
N LEU A 29 -17.99 18.42 8.88
CA LEU A 29 -19.20 17.89 9.54
C LEU A 29 -18.88 16.78 10.56
N MET A 30 -17.91 15.91 10.27
CA MET A 30 -17.49 14.83 11.15
C MET A 30 -16.35 15.20 12.11
N GLY A 31 -16.01 16.47 12.21
CA GLY A 31 -14.91 16.95 13.07
C GLY A 31 -13.50 16.76 12.49
N TYR A 32 -13.34 16.02 11.42
CA TYR A 32 -12.04 15.82 10.77
C TYR A 32 -11.55 17.08 10.05
N ARG A 33 -10.24 17.28 10.09
CA ARG A 33 -9.56 18.35 9.36
C ARG A 33 -8.41 17.79 8.55
N THR A 34 -8.45 18.02 7.24
CA THR A 34 -7.44 17.54 6.29
C THR A 34 -6.85 18.69 5.47
N PRO A 35 -6.20 19.69 6.11
CA PRO A 35 -5.87 20.97 5.48
C PRO A 35 -4.97 20.84 4.25
N ASN A 36 -4.08 19.84 4.22
CA ASN A 36 -3.22 19.61 3.07
C ASN A 36 -3.97 18.99 1.89
N ILE A 37 -4.93 18.10 2.16
CA ILE A 37 -5.80 17.51 1.13
C ILE A 37 -6.78 18.58 0.62
N ASP A 38 -7.33 19.40 1.51
CA ASP A 38 -8.21 20.52 1.17
C ASP A 38 -7.51 21.52 0.24
N ARG A 39 -6.22 21.78 0.49
CA ARG A 39 -5.41 22.61 -0.38
C ARG A 39 -5.26 22.00 -1.78
N LEU A 40 -4.96 20.71 -1.88
CA LEU A 40 -4.91 20.01 -3.17
C LEU A 40 -6.23 20.08 -3.92
N ALA A 41 -7.36 19.89 -3.21
CA ALA A 41 -8.69 20.01 -3.79
C ALA A 41 -8.98 21.44 -4.32
N LYS A 42 -8.53 22.47 -3.59
CA LYS A 42 -8.72 23.87 -3.98
C LYS A 42 -7.82 24.29 -5.14
N GLU A 43 -6.57 23.84 -5.17
CA GLU A 43 -5.57 24.22 -6.17
C GLU A 43 -5.63 23.35 -7.44
N GLY A 44 -6.24 22.17 -7.35
CA GLY A 44 -6.31 21.17 -8.41
C GLY A 44 -7.75 20.87 -8.85
N MET A 45 -8.09 19.59 -8.86
CA MET A 45 -9.42 19.09 -9.25
C MET A 45 -9.99 18.22 -8.13
N LEU A 46 -11.26 18.44 -7.81
CA LEU A 46 -12.05 17.64 -6.88
C LEU A 46 -13.08 16.84 -7.67
N PHE A 47 -13.04 15.51 -7.56
CA PHE A 47 -14.04 14.64 -8.18
C PHE A 47 -15.21 14.45 -7.23
N THR A 48 -16.43 14.70 -7.70
CA THR A 48 -17.67 14.51 -6.93
C THR A 48 -18.24 13.11 -7.08
N ASP A 49 -17.91 12.44 -8.18
CA ASP A 49 -18.44 11.13 -8.56
C ASP A 49 -17.27 10.22 -8.98
N SER A 50 -16.57 9.68 -8.00
CA SER A 50 -15.49 8.69 -8.20
C SER A 50 -15.73 7.52 -7.28
N TYR A 51 -15.92 6.34 -7.85
CA TYR A 51 -16.30 5.13 -7.12
C TYR A 51 -15.15 4.14 -7.11
N GLY A 52 -14.91 3.52 -5.95
CA GLY A 52 -13.93 2.45 -5.76
C GLY A 52 -14.58 1.07 -5.83
N GLU A 53 -13.75 0.05 -5.75
CA GLU A 53 -14.19 -1.32 -5.56
C GLU A 53 -14.51 -1.60 -4.08
N GLN A 54 -15.16 -2.73 -3.82
CA GLN A 54 -15.72 -3.07 -2.51
C GLN A 54 -14.70 -3.39 -1.40
N SER A 55 -13.41 -3.54 -1.72
CA SER A 55 -12.38 -3.87 -0.74
C SER A 55 -10.99 -3.39 -1.17
N CYS A 56 -10.07 -3.38 -0.20
CA CYS A 56 -8.71 -2.88 -0.42
C CYS A 56 -7.95 -3.69 -1.48
N THR A 57 -8.01 -5.03 -1.48
CA THR A 57 -7.39 -5.86 -2.51
C THR A 57 -7.99 -5.57 -3.88
N ALA A 58 -9.31 -5.53 -3.97
CA ALA A 58 -10.04 -5.27 -5.20
C ALA A 58 -9.73 -3.88 -5.78
N GLY A 59 -9.83 -2.83 -4.97
CA GLY A 59 -9.54 -1.47 -5.40
C GLY A 59 -8.09 -1.27 -5.86
N ARG A 60 -7.14 -1.85 -5.14
CA ARG A 60 -5.72 -1.80 -5.51
C ARG A 60 -5.45 -2.55 -6.81
N SER A 61 -6.07 -3.71 -6.99
CA SER A 61 -5.98 -4.49 -8.21
C SER A 61 -6.54 -3.72 -9.41
N SER A 62 -7.76 -3.21 -9.30
CA SER A 62 -8.37 -2.42 -10.38
C SER A 62 -7.57 -1.19 -10.74
N PHE A 63 -7.03 -0.47 -9.75
CA PHE A 63 -6.20 0.71 -9.99
C PHE A 63 -4.92 0.38 -10.74
N ILE A 64 -4.12 -0.58 -10.23
CA ILE A 64 -2.79 -0.81 -10.80
C ILE A 64 -2.82 -1.52 -12.15
N THR A 65 -3.92 -2.20 -12.48
CA THR A 65 -4.09 -2.94 -13.74
C THR A 65 -5.00 -2.24 -14.74
N GLY A 66 -5.81 -1.27 -14.31
CA GLY A 66 -6.85 -0.68 -15.14
C GLY A 66 -7.96 -1.68 -15.53
N GLN A 67 -8.12 -2.78 -14.78
CA GLN A 67 -9.05 -3.84 -15.09
C GLN A 67 -10.05 -4.05 -13.96
N SER A 68 -11.28 -4.45 -14.32
CA SER A 68 -12.26 -4.90 -13.34
C SER A 68 -11.74 -6.11 -12.56
N VAL A 69 -12.11 -6.20 -11.29
CA VAL A 69 -11.78 -7.31 -10.40
C VAL A 69 -12.25 -8.67 -10.89
N TYR A 70 -13.27 -8.71 -11.72
CA TYR A 70 -13.73 -9.95 -12.37
C TYR A 70 -12.71 -10.49 -13.37
N ARG A 71 -11.84 -9.64 -13.91
CA ARG A 71 -10.76 -10.05 -14.82
C ARG A 71 -9.49 -10.41 -14.06
N THR A 72 -9.16 -9.68 -13.01
CA THR A 72 -7.96 -9.96 -12.22
C THR A 72 -8.15 -11.14 -11.26
N GLY A 73 -9.39 -11.51 -10.94
CA GLY A 73 -9.70 -12.53 -9.93
C GLY A 73 -9.48 -12.08 -8.49
N LEU A 74 -8.97 -10.87 -8.26
CA LEU A 74 -8.66 -10.33 -6.94
C LEU A 74 -9.87 -9.59 -6.34
N SER A 75 -11.03 -10.23 -6.32
CA SER A 75 -12.31 -9.67 -5.90
C SER A 75 -12.58 -9.77 -4.39
N LYS A 76 -11.70 -10.42 -3.64
CA LYS A 76 -11.83 -10.61 -2.17
C LYS A 76 -10.60 -10.07 -1.45
N VAL A 77 -10.78 -9.76 -0.18
CA VAL A 77 -9.67 -9.39 0.71
C VAL A 77 -8.67 -10.54 0.80
N GLY A 78 -7.41 -10.27 0.47
CA GLY A 78 -6.32 -11.22 0.60
C GLY A 78 -6.01 -11.53 2.07
N ILE A 79 -5.70 -12.77 2.35
CA ILE A 79 -5.27 -13.23 3.68
C ILE A 79 -3.89 -13.88 3.59
N PRO A 80 -3.13 -13.95 4.70
CA PRO A 80 -1.82 -14.62 4.71
C PRO A 80 -1.89 -16.04 4.17
N ALA A 81 -0.88 -16.42 3.39
CA ALA A 81 -0.73 -17.72 2.73
C ALA A 81 -1.80 -18.06 1.68
N ALA A 82 -2.68 -17.14 1.32
CA ALA A 82 -3.61 -17.37 0.23
C ALA A 82 -2.84 -17.59 -1.08
N PRO A 83 -3.26 -18.55 -1.91
CA PRO A 83 -2.59 -18.81 -3.19
C PRO A 83 -2.85 -17.71 -4.25
N GLN A 84 -3.86 -16.88 -4.03
CA GLN A 84 -4.25 -15.83 -4.95
C GLN A 84 -3.40 -14.58 -4.76
N GLY A 85 -2.96 -14.00 -5.86
CA GLY A 85 -2.23 -12.75 -5.91
C GLY A 85 -2.17 -12.20 -7.32
N MET A 86 -1.39 -11.14 -7.51
CA MET A 86 -1.18 -10.57 -8.83
C MET A 86 -0.54 -11.60 -9.75
N MET A 87 -1.17 -11.88 -10.88
CA MET A 87 -0.69 -12.86 -11.84
C MET A 87 0.33 -12.26 -12.81
N ASP A 88 1.35 -13.01 -13.17
CA ASP A 88 2.41 -12.59 -14.10
C ASP A 88 1.89 -12.16 -15.48
N SER A 89 0.74 -12.71 -15.91
CA SER A 89 0.11 -12.36 -17.18
C SER A 89 -0.58 -10.99 -17.19
N ILE A 90 -0.70 -10.34 -16.05
CA ILE A 90 -1.41 -9.06 -15.93
C ILE A 90 -0.41 -7.90 -15.98
N VAL A 91 -0.57 -7.05 -16.99
CA VAL A 91 0.23 -5.84 -17.14
C VAL A 91 -0.26 -4.76 -16.18
N THR A 92 0.68 -4.12 -15.48
CA THR A 92 0.39 -3.02 -14.56
C THR A 92 0.75 -1.65 -15.15
N ILE A 93 0.17 -0.60 -14.59
CA ILE A 93 0.57 0.78 -14.91
C ILE A 93 2.08 0.99 -14.65
N ALA A 94 2.62 0.37 -13.60
CA ALA A 94 4.04 0.46 -13.28
C ALA A 94 4.91 -0.11 -14.40
N GLN A 95 4.54 -1.29 -14.97
CA GLN A 95 5.26 -1.86 -16.08
C GLN A 95 5.21 -0.95 -17.33
N LEU A 96 4.02 -0.46 -17.68
CA LEU A 96 3.84 0.43 -18.84
C LEU A 96 4.65 1.71 -18.69
N LEU A 97 4.70 2.31 -17.51
CA LEU A 97 5.48 3.51 -17.24
C LEU A 97 6.99 3.23 -17.24
N LYS A 98 7.40 2.07 -16.73
CA LYS A 98 8.80 1.62 -16.79
C LYS A 98 9.27 1.50 -18.24
N ASP A 99 8.47 0.92 -19.13
CA ASP A 99 8.75 0.81 -20.57
C ASP A 99 8.85 2.19 -21.24
N GLN A 100 8.22 3.20 -20.65
CA GLN A 100 8.34 4.60 -21.05
C GLN A 100 9.52 5.33 -20.38
N GLY A 101 10.38 4.64 -19.63
CA GLY A 101 11.58 5.20 -19.01
C GLY A 101 11.36 5.86 -17.65
N TYR A 102 10.22 5.65 -17.01
CA TYR A 102 10.01 6.09 -15.62
C TYR A 102 10.78 5.20 -14.65
N ALA A 103 11.25 5.79 -13.57
CA ALA A 103 11.56 5.04 -12.36
C ALA A 103 10.26 4.79 -11.59
N THR A 104 10.09 3.59 -11.00
CA THR A 104 8.84 3.16 -10.41
C THR A 104 9.06 2.70 -8.98
N GLY A 105 8.28 3.23 -8.04
CA GLY A 105 8.39 2.87 -6.62
C GLY A 105 7.03 2.75 -5.94
N GLN A 106 6.83 1.68 -5.17
CA GLN A 106 5.66 1.50 -4.32
C GLN A 106 6.09 1.44 -2.86
N PHE A 107 5.40 2.19 -2.00
CA PHE A 107 5.71 2.29 -0.59
C PHE A 107 4.45 2.20 0.25
N GLY A 108 4.46 1.35 1.29
CA GLY A 108 3.32 1.07 2.15
C GLY A 108 2.57 -0.21 1.77
N LYS A 109 1.29 -0.28 2.09
CA LYS A 109 0.48 -1.50 1.93
C LYS A 109 0.35 -1.92 0.46
N ASN A 110 0.69 -3.19 0.16
CA ASN A 110 0.50 -3.78 -1.18
C ASN A 110 -0.87 -4.46 -1.34
N HIS A 111 -1.15 -5.48 -0.57
CA HIS A 111 -2.38 -6.27 -0.53
C HIS A 111 -2.79 -6.95 -1.85
N GLN A 112 -1.80 -7.41 -2.63
CA GLN A 112 -1.99 -8.09 -3.93
C GLN A 112 -1.43 -9.51 -3.95
N GLY A 113 -1.37 -10.16 -2.77
CA GLY A 113 -0.76 -11.47 -2.55
C GLY A 113 0.59 -11.39 -1.87
N ASP A 114 1.05 -12.54 -1.33
CA ASP A 114 2.24 -12.61 -0.48
C ASP A 114 3.35 -13.54 -0.98
N ARG A 115 3.11 -14.26 -2.07
CA ARG A 115 4.17 -15.04 -2.69
C ARG A 115 5.16 -14.13 -3.38
N ASP A 116 6.39 -14.62 -3.56
CA ASP A 116 7.45 -13.81 -4.17
C ASP A 116 7.08 -13.33 -5.57
N GLU A 117 6.38 -14.16 -6.35
CA GLU A 117 5.86 -13.80 -7.68
C GLU A 117 4.78 -12.72 -7.67
N HIS A 118 4.10 -12.48 -6.53
CA HIS A 118 3.04 -11.48 -6.40
C HIS A 118 3.55 -10.10 -5.99
N LEU A 119 4.84 -9.99 -5.64
CA LEU A 119 5.38 -8.74 -5.07
C LEU A 119 5.50 -7.62 -6.11
N PRO A 120 5.38 -6.36 -5.72
CA PRO A 120 5.39 -5.22 -6.65
C PRO A 120 6.58 -5.18 -7.59
N THR A 121 7.76 -5.61 -7.13
CA THR A 121 8.98 -5.63 -7.92
C THR A 121 9.00 -6.67 -9.03
N MET A 122 8.08 -7.66 -9.00
CA MET A 122 7.81 -8.57 -10.11
C MET A 122 6.80 -8.00 -11.11
N HIS A 123 6.10 -6.91 -10.76
CA HIS A 123 5.03 -6.30 -11.54
C HIS A 123 5.32 -4.85 -11.95
N GLY A 124 6.59 -4.57 -12.28
CA GLY A 124 7.00 -3.32 -12.89
C GLY A 124 7.52 -2.24 -11.93
N PHE A 125 7.50 -2.45 -10.62
CA PHE A 125 8.15 -1.54 -9.68
C PHE A 125 9.65 -1.83 -9.55
N ASP A 126 10.48 -0.77 -9.51
CA ASP A 126 11.92 -0.88 -9.24
C ASP A 126 12.19 -1.11 -7.77
N GLU A 127 11.41 -0.46 -6.90
CA GLU A 127 11.56 -0.52 -5.44
C GLU A 127 10.22 -0.69 -4.74
N PHE A 128 10.22 -1.49 -3.66
CA PHE A 128 9.09 -1.67 -2.76
C PHE A 128 9.56 -1.68 -1.31
N LEU A 129 8.91 -0.91 -0.45
CA LEU A 129 9.01 -1.03 1.01
C LEU A 129 7.61 -0.99 1.60
N GLY A 130 7.15 -2.09 2.21
CA GLY A 130 5.82 -2.09 2.80
C GLY A 130 5.37 -3.45 3.33
N ASN A 131 4.16 -3.45 3.86
CA ASN A 131 3.45 -4.62 4.35
C ASN A 131 2.51 -5.19 3.29
N LEU A 132 2.14 -6.46 3.45
CA LEU A 132 1.40 -7.19 2.43
C LEU A 132 -0.10 -7.30 2.72
N TYR A 133 -0.55 -7.01 3.95
CA TYR A 133 -1.91 -7.21 4.39
C TYR A 133 -2.50 -5.98 5.10
N HIS A 134 -3.77 -6.10 5.50
CA HIS A 134 -4.43 -5.14 6.37
C HIS A 134 -3.92 -5.29 7.83
N LEU A 135 -4.07 -4.22 8.62
CA LEU A 135 -3.48 -4.14 9.95
C LEU A 135 -3.99 -5.21 10.92
N ASN A 136 -5.26 -5.63 10.82
CA ASN A 136 -5.76 -6.69 11.72
C ASN A 136 -5.12 -8.05 11.42
N ALA A 137 -4.79 -8.40 10.18
CA ALA A 137 -4.03 -9.62 9.91
C ALA A 137 -2.58 -9.53 10.40
N GLU A 138 -1.98 -8.35 10.30
CA GLU A 138 -0.62 -8.11 10.78
C GLU A 138 -0.51 -8.20 12.31
N GLU A 139 -1.53 -7.76 13.06
CA GLU A 139 -1.52 -7.81 14.53
C GLU A 139 -1.95 -9.14 15.13
N GLU A 140 -2.63 -10.02 14.37
CA GLU A 140 -3.13 -11.31 14.86
C GLU A 140 -2.09 -12.14 15.63
N PRO A 141 -0.81 -12.22 15.16
CA PRO A 141 0.22 -12.95 15.90
C PRO A 141 0.51 -12.47 17.33
N GLU A 142 0.06 -11.27 17.69
CA GLU A 142 0.18 -10.70 19.04
C GLU A 142 -1.08 -10.91 19.90
N ASN A 143 -2.13 -11.48 19.34
CA ASN A 143 -3.34 -11.77 20.10
C ASN A 143 -3.15 -13.01 20.98
N ARG A 144 -3.76 -12.98 22.19
CA ARG A 144 -3.62 -14.04 23.19
C ARG A 144 -4.11 -15.41 22.71
N ASP A 145 -5.10 -15.43 21.86
CA ASP A 145 -5.76 -16.62 21.33
C ASP A 145 -5.21 -17.07 19.97
N TYR A 146 -4.14 -16.40 19.48
CA TYR A 146 -3.51 -16.80 18.23
C TYR A 146 -2.85 -18.18 18.36
N PRO A 147 -3.24 -19.17 17.53
CA PRO A 147 -2.79 -20.54 17.67
C PRO A 147 -1.38 -20.78 17.09
N GLY A 148 -0.47 -19.82 17.25
CA GLY A 148 0.81 -19.74 16.55
C GLY A 148 1.66 -20.98 16.61
N ASP A 149 1.70 -21.65 17.76
CA ASP A 149 2.56 -22.82 18.02
C ASP A 149 1.86 -24.17 17.73
N VAL A 150 0.60 -24.14 17.30
CA VAL A 150 -0.15 -25.36 16.94
C VAL A 150 0.50 -25.98 15.70
N LYS A 151 0.90 -27.25 15.82
CA LYS A 151 1.48 -28.01 14.71
C LYS A 151 0.38 -28.50 13.76
N LEU A 152 0.63 -28.29 12.47
CA LEU A 152 -0.22 -28.74 11.38
C LEU A 152 0.21 -30.13 10.89
N ALA A 153 -0.63 -30.78 10.09
CA ALA A 153 -0.36 -32.10 9.52
C ALA A 153 0.93 -32.16 8.66
N ASN A 154 1.36 -31.03 8.12
CA ASN A 154 2.61 -30.90 7.35
C ASN A 154 3.87 -30.72 8.21
N GLY A 155 3.76 -30.78 9.53
CA GLY A 155 4.85 -30.62 10.49
C GLY A 155 5.24 -29.17 10.81
N LYS A 156 4.72 -28.20 10.09
CA LYS A 156 4.93 -26.77 10.38
C LYS A 156 3.93 -26.28 11.44
N THR A 157 4.29 -25.20 12.12
CA THR A 157 3.35 -24.51 13.00
C THR A 157 2.32 -23.70 12.20
N PHE A 158 1.23 -23.32 12.86
CA PHE A 158 0.23 -22.42 12.27
C PHE A 158 0.87 -21.10 11.85
N ARG A 159 1.72 -20.52 12.70
CA ARG A 159 2.45 -19.28 12.39
C ARG A 159 3.34 -19.41 11.15
N GLU A 160 4.09 -20.50 11.03
CA GLU A 160 4.95 -20.74 9.87
C GLU A 160 4.18 -20.92 8.56
N THR A 161 2.92 -21.33 8.65
CA THR A 161 2.08 -21.60 7.46
C THR A 161 1.18 -20.43 7.11
N PHE A 162 0.57 -19.79 8.09
CA PHE A 162 -0.49 -18.78 7.93
C PHE A 162 -0.17 -17.44 8.58
N GLY A 163 1.00 -17.28 9.19
CA GLY A 163 1.43 -16.00 9.73
C GLY A 163 1.71 -14.99 8.60
N PRO A 164 1.43 -13.70 8.83
CA PRO A 164 1.78 -12.66 7.88
C PRO A 164 3.31 -12.57 7.75
N ARG A 165 3.78 -12.30 6.54
CA ARG A 165 5.19 -11.90 6.32
C ARG A 165 5.41 -10.52 6.95
N GLY A 166 6.65 -10.22 7.31
CA GLY A 166 7.02 -8.90 7.83
C GLY A 166 6.96 -7.80 6.78
N VAL A 167 7.38 -6.62 7.18
CA VAL A 167 7.55 -5.48 6.26
C VAL A 167 8.73 -5.78 5.33
N LEU A 168 8.46 -5.86 4.05
CA LEU A 168 9.43 -6.23 3.03
C LEU A 168 10.10 -5.01 2.42
N ASN A 169 11.41 -5.10 2.20
CA ASN A 169 12.19 -4.16 1.39
C ASN A 169 12.72 -4.91 0.16
N CYS A 170 12.13 -4.63 -1.00
CA CYS A 170 12.43 -5.33 -2.23
C CYS A 170 12.97 -4.38 -3.31
N LYS A 171 13.87 -4.91 -4.14
CA LYS A 171 14.40 -4.24 -5.34
C LYS A 171 14.39 -5.19 -6.51
N ALA A 172 13.88 -4.73 -7.65
CA ALA A 172 13.98 -5.44 -8.90
C ALA A 172 15.45 -5.47 -9.38
N ASP A 173 15.89 -6.60 -9.94
CA ASP A 173 17.27 -6.76 -10.45
C ASP A 173 17.43 -6.28 -11.92
N GLY A 174 16.34 -5.85 -12.54
CA GLY A 174 16.31 -5.43 -13.94
C GLY A 174 16.43 -6.58 -14.96
N LYS A 175 16.41 -7.83 -14.51
CA LYS A 175 16.52 -9.04 -15.33
C LYS A 175 15.32 -9.99 -15.16
N GLY A 176 14.25 -9.50 -14.57
CA GLY A 176 13.04 -10.28 -14.28
C GLY A 176 13.01 -10.95 -12.90
N GLY A 177 14.00 -10.66 -12.06
CA GLY A 177 14.06 -11.11 -10.67
C GLY A 177 14.06 -9.95 -9.68
N GLN A 178 14.18 -10.29 -8.41
CA GLN A 178 14.17 -9.34 -7.29
C GLN A 178 15.04 -9.81 -6.13
N THR A 179 15.45 -8.86 -5.30
CA THR A 179 16.02 -9.13 -3.97
C THR A 179 15.08 -8.55 -2.93
N CYS A 180 14.63 -9.36 -1.98
CA CYS A 180 13.76 -8.94 -0.89
C CYS A 180 14.39 -9.25 0.47
N THR A 181 14.30 -8.29 1.37
CA THR A 181 14.68 -8.43 2.78
C THR A 181 13.45 -8.25 3.64
N ASP A 182 13.14 -9.23 4.48
CA ASP A 182 12.15 -9.09 5.53
C ASP A 182 12.76 -8.27 6.68
N THR A 183 12.19 -7.11 6.96
CA THR A 183 12.69 -6.19 7.99
C THR A 183 12.03 -6.42 9.36
N GLY A 184 11.28 -7.52 9.49
CA GLY A 184 10.57 -7.90 10.70
C GLY A 184 9.08 -7.61 10.66
N PRO A 185 8.32 -8.16 11.63
CA PRO A 185 6.87 -8.11 11.64
C PRO A 185 6.35 -6.67 11.80
N LEU A 186 5.16 -6.43 11.27
CA LEU A 186 4.39 -5.22 11.53
C LEU A 186 3.59 -5.41 12.83
N THR A 187 4.27 -5.28 13.95
CA THR A 187 3.68 -5.36 15.28
C THR A 187 2.78 -4.15 15.59
N LYS A 188 1.89 -4.27 16.58
CA LYS A 188 1.09 -3.15 17.12
C LYS A 188 1.97 -1.92 17.42
N LYS A 189 3.16 -2.14 17.99
CA LYS A 189 4.10 -1.06 18.26
C LYS A 189 4.68 -0.43 17.00
N ARG A 190 5.05 -1.23 15.99
CA ARG A 190 5.56 -0.72 14.71
C ARG A 190 4.49 0.00 13.90
N MET A 191 3.22 -0.36 14.05
CA MET A 191 2.10 0.34 13.41
C MET A 191 2.03 1.82 13.78
N GLU A 192 2.53 2.23 14.95
CA GLU A 192 2.61 3.64 15.35
C GLU A 192 3.48 4.47 14.39
N THR A 193 4.46 3.86 13.71
CA THR A 193 5.48 4.55 12.90
C THR A 193 5.60 4.06 11.46
N ILE A 194 4.90 3.00 11.07
CA ILE A 194 5.07 2.40 9.75
C ILE A 194 4.81 3.38 8.60
N ASP A 195 3.84 4.27 8.73
CA ASP A 195 3.57 5.26 7.69
C ASP A 195 4.67 6.31 7.61
N ASP A 196 5.37 6.61 8.72
CA ASP A 196 6.57 7.45 8.70
C ASP A 196 7.73 6.75 7.99
N GLU A 197 7.92 5.42 8.24
CA GLU A 197 8.96 4.62 7.60
C GLU A 197 8.77 4.60 6.07
N THR A 198 7.56 4.28 5.62
CA THR A 198 7.24 4.17 4.20
C THR A 198 7.22 5.53 3.51
N LEU A 199 6.77 6.59 4.19
CA LEU A 199 6.84 7.97 3.69
C LEU A 199 8.29 8.44 3.52
N ALA A 200 9.16 8.12 4.47
CA ALA A 200 10.59 8.46 4.38
C ALA A 200 11.22 7.78 3.16
N ALA A 201 10.92 6.50 2.91
CA ALA A 201 11.40 5.77 1.74
C ALA A 201 10.84 6.34 0.43
N ALA A 202 9.56 6.67 0.38
CA ALA A 202 8.95 7.31 -0.79
C ALA A 202 9.60 8.66 -1.11
N LYS A 203 9.84 9.49 -0.08
CA LYS A 203 10.51 10.79 -0.22
C LYS A 203 11.97 10.64 -0.68
N ASP A 204 12.69 9.65 -0.17
CA ASP A 204 14.05 9.36 -0.59
C ASP A 204 14.09 8.94 -2.07
N PHE A 205 13.21 8.00 -2.47
CA PHE A 205 13.07 7.59 -3.86
C PHE A 205 12.80 8.80 -4.77
N ILE A 206 11.82 9.62 -4.46
CA ILE A 206 11.48 10.84 -5.23
C ILE A 206 12.69 11.76 -5.36
N LYS A 207 13.40 12.03 -4.25
CA LYS A 207 14.59 12.89 -4.25
C LYS A 207 15.69 12.34 -5.17
N ARG A 208 15.98 11.03 -5.08
CA ARG A 208 16.99 10.37 -5.91
C ARG A 208 16.63 10.47 -7.41
N GLN A 209 15.38 10.17 -7.77
CA GLN A 209 14.95 10.23 -9.17
C GLN A 209 14.92 11.67 -9.70
N HIS A 210 14.47 12.62 -8.88
CA HIS A 210 14.52 14.04 -9.24
C HIS A 210 15.94 14.52 -9.50
N SER A 211 16.89 14.20 -8.62
CA SER A 211 18.31 14.57 -8.77
C SER A 211 18.95 13.92 -9.99
N ALA A 212 18.51 12.71 -10.36
CA ALA A 212 18.95 12.02 -11.57
C ALA A 212 18.29 12.55 -12.87
N GLY A 213 17.36 13.50 -12.76
CA GLY A 213 16.60 14.00 -13.91
C GLY A 213 15.68 12.95 -14.55
N LYS A 214 15.36 11.87 -13.85
CA LYS A 214 14.53 10.77 -14.34
C LYS A 214 13.07 10.98 -13.93
N PRO A 215 12.09 10.87 -14.86
CA PRO A 215 10.68 10.91 -14.47
C PRO A 215 10.38 9.72 -13.58
N PHE A 216 9.47 9.91 -12.62
CA PHE A 216 9.11 8.85 -11.69
C PHE A 216 7.60 8.64 -11.57
N PHE A 217 7.22 7.40 -11.27
CA PHE A 217 5.92 6.99 -10.77
C PHE A 217 6.11 6.47 -9.34
N THR A 218 5.52 7.16 -8.39
CA THR A 218 5.54 6.76 -6.98
C THR A 218 4.12 6.50 -6.51
N TRP A 219 3.88 5.32 -5.97
CA TRP A 219 2.61 4.97 -5.32
C TRP A 219 2.84 4.79 -3.82
N TRP A 220 2.42 5.77 -3.03
CA TRP A 220 2.50 5.69 -1.57
C TRP A 220 1.14 5.32 -0.98
N ASN A 221 1.13 4.21 -0.25
CA ASN A 221 -0.05 3.58 0.31
C ASN A 221 0.02 3.59 1.83
N ALA A 222 -0.51 4.64 2.47
CA ALA A 222 -0.62 4.67 3.91
C ALA A 222 -1.44 3.47 4.44
N THR A 223 -1.08 2.95 5.60
CA THR A 223 -1.80 1.85 6.26
C THR A 223 -3.02 2.35 7.02
N ARG A 224 -2.99 3.62 7.41
CA ARG A 224 -4.09 4.30 8.10
C ARG A 224 -5.14 4.75 7.07
N MET A 225 -6.42 4.78 7.45
CA MET A 225 -6.96 4.53 8.80
C MET A 225 -7.69 3.19 8.88
N HIS A 226 -7.12 2.12 8.37
CA HIS A 226 -7.72 0.79 8.54
C HIS A 226 -8.04 0.57 10.02
N PHE A 227 -9.19 -0.06 10.36
CA PHE A 227 -9.48 -0.41 11.74
C PHE A 227 -8.38 -1.32 12.30
N ARG A 228 -8.16 -1.36 13.58
CA ARG A 228 -6.97 -1.96 14.21
C ARG A 228 -5.67 -1.17 13.94
N THR A 229 -5.79 0.10 13.58
CA THR A 229 -4.63 0.98 13.58
C THR A 229 -4.17 1.28 15.01
N HIS A 230 -2.86 1.43 15.19
CA HIS A 230 -2.27 1.88 16.43
C HIS A 230 -1.54 3.19 16.16
N VAL A 231 -1.88 4.22 16.93
CA VAL A 231 -1.33 5.57 16.75
C VAL A 231 -0.38 5.93 17.87
N LYS A 232 0.55 6.84 17.60
CA LYS A 232 1.39 7.43 18.64
C LYS A 232 0.53 8.15 19.67
N LYS A 233 0.96 8.16 20.93
CA LYS A 233 0.25 8.80 22.03
C LYS A 233 -0.09 10.29 21.75
N GLU A 234 0.79 10.99 21.06
CA GLU A 234 0.59 12.36 20.65
C GLU A 234 -0.52 12.60 19.62
N HIS A 235 -0.99 11.53 18.98
CA HIS A 235 -2.07 11.58 17.99
C HIS A 235 -3.42 11.14 18.55
N THR A 236 -3.45 10.63 19.79
CA THR A 236 -4.69 10.20 20.43
C THR A 236 -5.62 11.39 20.67
N GLY A 237 -6.88 11.30 20.27
CA GLY A 237 -7.90 12.35 20.45
C GLY A 237 -7.81 13.51 19.47
N ILE A 238 -6.93 13.49 18.47
CA ILE A 238 -6.81 14.59 17.49
C ILE A 238 -8.01 14.64 16.54
N SER A 239 -8.59 13.50 16.22
CA SER A 239 -9.71 13.37 15.28
C SER A 239 -11.06 13.87 15.85
N GLY A 240 -11.09 14.28 17.11
CA GLY A 240 -12.27 14.85 17.75
C GLY A 240 -13.21 13.79 18.33
N PRO A 241 -14.53 14.05 18.39
CA PRO A 241 -15.48 13.21 19.14
C PRO A 241 -15.73 11.82 18.52
N SER A 242 -15.24 11.54 17.35
CA SER A 242 -15.40 10.23 16.70
C SER A 242 -14.48 9.14 17.25
N GLY A 243 -13.63 9.47 18.21
CA GLY A 243 -12.69 8.54 18.81
C GLY A 243 -11.48 8.22 17.92
N ASP A 244 -10.50 7.62 18.53
CA ASP A 244 -9.31 7.08 17.85
C ASP A 244 -9.45 5.56 17.70
#